data_fbbe777988fb03f20ed4944a30a036bb
#
_entry.id   fbbe777988fb03f20ed4944a30a036bb
#
_cell.length_a   1.000
_cell.length_b   1.000
_cell.length_c   1.000
_cell.angle_alpha   90.00
_cell.angle_beta   90.00
_cell.angle_gamma   90.00
#
_symmetry.space_group_name_H-M   'P 1'
#
loop_
_entity.id
_entity.type
_entity.pdbx_description
1 polymer ?
#
loop_
_entity_poly.entity_id
_entity_poly.type
_entity_poly.pdbx_seq_one_letter_code
_entity_poly.pdbx_strand_id
1 'polypeptide(L)'
;MQNGQIVLATARDPELYCPDAPITLVNVEADKIAEARAQQSVSGCPLFLTLAQEELILREPAGQLVQHYGQKLFAQLWTTRGVRFMFERNAELPGYASGISAEPDVDHWSLGSLRFIQFHELGEHANFDPASIPAYTKNGFERVQNLKLTVAEAQFASQFNGSRSIQQIAKNLRLDLKFARLTLFRFLALEIVECWSPSTAVKPERKSILLRLKRSIGVGE
;
A
#
# COMPACT_ATOMS: atom_id res chain seq x y z
N MET A 1 -0.16 -0.31 -17.44
CA MET A 1 0.27 -1.59 -16.84
C MET A 1 0.89 -2.47 -17.92
N GLN A 2 1.92 -3.20 -17.63
CA GLN A 2 2.57 -4.13 -18.55
C GLN A 2 2.80 -5.46 -17.85
N ASN A 3 2.38 -6.58 -18.45
CA ASN A 3 2.50 -7.92 -17.87
C ASN A 3 1.97 -8.05 -16.42
N GLY A 4 0.88 -7.36 -16.12
CA GLY A 4 0.30 -7.32 -14.77
C GLY A 4 1.00 -6.39 -13.79
N GLN A 5 2.09 -5.74 -14.18
CA GLN A 5 2.85 -4.81 -13.34
C GLN A 5 2.42 -3.37 -13.58
N ILE A 6 2.50 -2.53 -12.56
CA ILE A 6 2.28 -1.08 -12.71
C ILE A 6 3.59 -0.43 -13.12
N VAL A 7 3.65 0.05 -14.35
CA VAL A 7 4.83 0.75 -14.90
C VAL A 7 4.81 2.21 -14.49
N LEU A 8 3.65 2.85 -14.64
CA LEU A 8 3.50 4.28 -14.45
C LEU A 8 2.08 4.62 -14.01
N ALA A 9 1.98 5.53 -13.06
CA ALA A 9 0.77 6.28 -12.75
C ALA A 9 1.09 7.78 -12.90
N THR A 10 0.29 8.50 -13.69
CA THR A 10 0.49 9.93 -13.98
C THR A 10 -0.86 10.64 -14.14
N ALA A 11 -0.84 11.96 -14.09
CA ALA A 11 -1.96 12.82 -14.41
C ALA A 11 -1.52 13.91 -15.39
N ARG A 12 -2.43 14.35 -16.25
CA ARG A 12 -2.18 15.53 -17.11
C ARG A 12 -2.15 16.82 -16.30
N ASP A 13 -2.91 16.86 -15.19
CA ASP A 13 -2.88 17.99 -14.28
C ASP A 13 -1.62 17.93 -13.40
N PRO A 14 -0.62 18.82 -13.59
CA PRO A 14 0.60 18.82 -12.81
C PRO A 14 0.38 19.20 -11.36
N GLU A 15 -0.66 19.99 -11.04
CA GLU A 15 -1.01 20.36 -9.67
C GLU A 15 -1.56 19.15 -8.89
N LEU A 16 -2.30 18.27 -9.56
CA LEU A 16 -2.74 17.01 -8.99
C LEU A 16 -1.60 16.02 -8.82
N TYR A 17 -0.66 15.99 -9.78
CA TYR A 17 0.46 15.05 -9.79
C TYR A 17 1.56 15.43 -8.80
N CYS A 18 2.03 16.68 -8.89
CA CYS A 18 3.13 17.21 -8.09
C CYS A 18 2.92 18.72 -7.83
N PRO A 19 2.09 19.08 -6.83
CA PRO A 19 1.78 20.50 -6.56
C PRO A 19 3.02 21.31 -6.19
N ASP A 20 3.93 20.70 -5.41
CA ASP A 20 5.14 21.35 -4.93
C ASP A 20 6.37 20.75 -5.62
N ALA A 21 7.27 21.60 -6.12
CA ALA A 21 8.54 21.15 -6.63
C ALA A 21 9.37 20.50 -5.50
N PRO A 22 9.78 19.23 -5.63
CA PRO A 22 10.54 18.58 -4.58
C PRO A 22 11.94 19.22 -4.43
N ILE A 23 12.51 19.07 -3.22
CA ILE A 23 13.85 19.61 -2.89
C ILE A 23 14.93 19.15 -3.89
N THR A 24 14.75 17.96 -4.48
CA THR A 24 15.64 17.42 -5.52
C THR A 24 15.70 18.28 -6.76
N LEU A 25 14.78 19.20 -6.97
CA LEU A 25 14.75 20.15 -8.07
C LEU A 25 15.30 21.53 -7.70
N VAL A 26 15.89 21.72 -6.52
CA VAL A 26 16.41 23.01 -6.06
C VAL A 26 17.43 23.64 -7.00
N ASN A 27 18.16 22.83 -7.76
CA ASN A 27 19.18 23.28 -8.72
C ASN A 27 18.62 23.40 -10.16
N VAL A 28 17.33 23.17 -10.38
CA VAL A 28 16.69 23.34 -11.68
C VAL A 28 16.04 24.71 -11.72
N GLU A 29 16.26 25.45 -12.82
CA GLU A 29 15.67 26.77 -13.01
C GLU A 29 14.14 26.68 -13.02
N ALA A 30 13.49 27.67 -12.39
CA ALA A 30 12.03 27.68 -12.24
C ALA A 30 11.29 27.66 -13.58
N ASP A 31 11.86 28.34 -14.60
CA ASP A 31 11.30 28.38 -15.96
C ASP A 31 11.30 26.99 -16.59
N LYS A 32 12.36 26.17 -16.37
CA LYS A 32 12.45 24.79 -16.86
C LYS A 32 11.44 23.88 -16.20
N ILE A 33 11.21 24.06 -14.90
CA ILE A 33 10.15 23.33 -14.18
C ILE A 33 8.77 23.72 -14.73
N ALA A 34 8.54 25.02 -15.00
CA ALA A 34 7.28 25.50 -15.57
C ALA A 34 7.04 24.94 -16.99
N GLU A 35 8.07 24.91 -17.84
CA GLU A 35 8.02 24.31 -19.18
C GLU A 35 7.68 22.81 -19.10
N ALA A 36 8.35 22.04 -18.23
CA ALA A 36 8.09 20.63 -18.04
C ALA A 36 6.65 20.34 -17.53
N ARG A 37 6.11 21.21 -16.64
CA ARG A 37 4.70 21.15 -16.19
C ARG A 37 3.73 21.44 -17.34
N ALA A 38 4.00 22.44 -18.16
CA ALA A 38 3.18 22.74 -19.32
C ALA A 38 3.16 21.58 -20.32
N GLN A 39 4.31 20.94 -20.55
CA GLN A 39 4.41 19.74 -21.38
C GLN A 39 3.64 18.56 -20.79
N GLN A 40 3.67 18.36 -19.47
CA GLN A 40 2.88 17.34 -18.79
C GLN A 40 1.37 17.54 -19.02
N SER A 41 0.88 18.77 -18.97
CA SER A 41 -0.53 19.10 -19.20
C SER A 41 -1.01 18.68 -20.60
N VAL A 42 -0.15 18.72 -21.59
CA VAL A 42 -0.47 18.35 -22.97
C VAL A 42 -0.30 16.84 -23.20
N SER A 43 0.87 16.29 -22.84
CA SER A 43 1.27 14.92 -23.21
C SER A 43 0.90 13.88 -22.15
N GLY A 44 0.75 14.27 -20.89
CA GLY A 44 0.67 13.38 -19.74
C GLY A 44 2.02 12.79 -19.30
N CYS A 45 3.13 13.19 -19.97
CA CYS A 45 4.47 12.81 -19.55
C CYS A 45 4.81 13.47 -18.20
N PRO A 46 5.19 12.70 -17.17
CA PRO A 46 5.59 13.28 -15.90
C PRO A 46 6.75 14.28 -16.07
N LEU A 47 6.64 15.43 -15.43
CA LEU A 47 7.66 16.49 -15.51
C LEU A 47 9.09 16.00 -15.22
N PHE A 48 9.26 15.02 -14.34
CA PHE A 48 10.58 14.46 -14.02
C PHE A 48 11.22 13.74 -15.20
N LEU A 49 10.42 13.10 -16.05
CA LEU A 49 10.94 12.45 -17.27
C LEU A 49 11.34 13.48 -18.32
N THR A 50 10.59 14.56 -18.46
CA THR A 50 10.95 15.69 -19.33
C THR A 50 12.27 16.30 -18.87
N LEU A 51 12.41 16.62 -17.57
CA LEU A 51 13.65 17.16 -17.03
C LEU A 51 14.84 16.21 -17.18
N ALA A 52 14.62 14.90 -17.08
CA ALA A 52 15.68 13.91 -17.31
C ALA A 52 16.04 13.76 -18.79
N GLN A 53 15.11 13.94 -19.72
CA GLN A 53 15.37 13.97 -21.17
C GLN A 53 16.19 15.20 -21.57
N GLU A 54 15.99 16.33 -20.90
CA GLU A 54 16.75 17.56 -21.07
C GLU A 54 18.09 17.57 -20.28
N GLU A 55 18.45 16.44 -19.65
CA GLU A 55 19.67 16.27 -18.83
C GLU A 55 19.78 17.23 -17.63
N LEU A 56 18.66 17.82 -17.21
CA LEU A 56 18.59 18.73 -16.04
C LEU A 56 18.59 17.96 -14.71
N ILE A 57 18.16 16.70 -14.72
CA ILE A 57 18.27 15.77 -13.60
C ILE A 57 18.71 14.38 -14.09
N LEU A 58 19.27 13.58 -13.21
CA LEU A 58 19.69 12.22 -13.54
C LEU A 58 18.46 11.30 -13.74
N ARG A 59 18.58 10.32 -14.64
CA ARG A 59 17.49 9.37 -14.95
C ARG A 59 17.06 8.52 -13.79
N GLU A 60 17.99 8.05 -12.96
CA GLU A 60 17.65 7.21 -11.80
C GLU A 60 16.82 7.96 -10.75
N PRO A 61 17.22 9.14 -10.25
CA PRO A 61 16.37 9.97 -9.40
C PRO A 61 15.03 10.32 -10.04
N ALA A 62 15.00 10.62 -11.35
CA ALA A 62 13.75 10.89 -12.05
C ALA A 62 12.80 9.69 -11.99
N GLY A 63 13.30 8.48 -12.20
CA GLY A 63 12.53 7.25 -12.11
C GLY A 63 11.94 7.04 -10.68
N GLN A 64 12.75 7.30 -9.65
CA GLN A 64 12.29 7.22 -8.25
C GLN A 64 11.18 8.25 -7.95
N LEU A 65 11.33 9.48 -8.45
CA LEU A 65 10.30 10.53 -8.30
C LEU A 65 9.01 10.16 -9.02
N VAL A 66 9.11 9.60 -10.22
CA VAL A 66 7.93 9.12 -10.99
C VAL A 66 7.18 8.05 -10.21
N GLN A 67 7.87 7.08 -9.62
CA GLN A 67 7.24 6.05 -8.78
C GLN A 67 6.62 6.66 -7.52
N HIS A 68 7.34 7.52 -6.83
CA HIS A 68 6.87 8.19 -5.60
C HIS A 68 5.59 9.00 -5.85
N TYR A 69 5.61 9.90 -6.84
CA TYR A 69 4.45 10.74 -7.14
C TYR A 69 3.31 9.96 -7.80
N GLY A 70 3.61 8.91 -8.55
CA GLY A 70 2.63 7.99 -9.07
C GLY A 70 1.89 7.24 -7.96
N GLN A 71 2.58 6.74 -6.95
CA GLN A 71 1.99 6.12 -5.76
C GLN A 71 1.18 7.13 -4.94
N LYS A 72 1.68 8.35 -4.75
CA LYS A 72 0.98 9.43 -4.05
C LYS A 72 -0.32 9.83 -4.76
N LEU A 73 -0.29 9.94 -6.09
CA LEU A 73 -1.47 10.18 -6.91
C LEU A 73 -2.50 9.04 -6.76
N PHE A 74 -2.04 7.81 -6.88
CA PHE A 74 -2.90 6.63 -6.79
C PHE A 74 -3.52 6.46 -5.40
N ALA A 75 -2.84 6.93 -4.35
CA ALA A 75 -3.33 6.89 -2.97
C ALA A 75 -4.72 7.53 -2.82
N GLN A 76 -5.01 8.58 -3.61
CA GLN A 76 -6.30 9.28 -3.59
C GLN A 76 -7.47 8.37 -4.00
N LEU A 77 -7.22 7.34 -4.81
CA LEU A 77 -8.26 6.40 -5.27
C LEU A 77 -8.77 5.48 -4.15
N TRP A 78 -7.93 5.18 -3.14
CA TRP A 78 -8.31 4.30 -2.03
C TRP A 78 -9.36 4.92 -1.10
N THR A 79 -9.43 6.25 -1.05
CA THR A 79 -10.34 6.99 -0.15
C THR A 79 -11.44 7.72 -0.90
N THR A 80 -11.39 7.76 -2.23
CA THR A 80 -12.36 8.43 -3.07
C THR A 80 -13.63 7.59 -3.25
N ARG A 81 -14.79 8.24 -3.09
CA ARG A 81 -16.09 7.62 -3.37
C ARG A 81 -16.41 7.73 -4.86
N GLY A 82 -16.70 6.60 -5.51
CA GLY A 82 -17.19 6.59 -6.87
C GLY A 82 -16.15 6.90 -7.94
N VAL A 83 -15.18 6.02 -8.11
CA VAL A 83 -14.17 6.10 -9.18
C VAL A 83 -14.70 5.42 -10.44
N ARG A 84 -14.54 6.07 -11.58
CA ARG A 84 -14.83 5.47 -12.89
C ARG A 84 -13.52 5.02 -13.52
N PHE A 85 -13.43 3.73 -13.82
CA PHE A 85 -12.29 3.17 -14.55
C PHE A 85 -12.67 2.90 -16.01
N MET A 86 -11.75 3.17 -16.92
CA MET A 86 -11.78 2.73 -18.29
C MET A 86 -10.53 1.89 -18.55
N PHE A 87 -10.70 0.71 -19.10
CA PHE A 87 -9.62 -0.23 -19.34
C PHE A 87 -9.46 -0.49 -20.84
N GLU A 88 -8.29 -0.22 -21.37
CA GLU A 88 -7.91 -0.49 -22.73
C GLU A 88 -6.91 -1.66 -22.80
N ARG A 89 -7.28 -2.72 -23.53
CA ARG A 89 -6.37 -3.86 -23.74
C ARG A 89 -5.45 -3.58 -24.91
N ASN A 90 -4.19 -4.05 -24.77
CA ASN A 90 -3.19 -3.99 -25.83
C ASN A 90 -2.87 -2.56 -26.34
N ALA A 91 -3.19 -1.55 -25.55
CA ALA A 91 -2.70 -0.21 -25.83
C ALA A 91 -1.17 -0.20 -25.68
N GLU A 92 -0.49 0.40 -26.64
CA GLU A 92 0.95 0.63 -26.53
C GLU A 92 1.21 1.63 -25.40
N LEU A 93 2.26 1.37 -24.61
CA LEU A 93 2.69 2.34 -23.63
C LEU A 93 3.21 3.59 -24.33
N PRO A 94 2.94 4.79 -23.80
CA PRO A 94 3.53 6.01 -24.32
C PRO A 94 5.06 5.90 -24.39
N GLY A 95 5.68 6.46 -25.44
CA GLY A 95 7.13 6.36 -25.65
C GLY A 95 7.96 6.83 -24.44
N TYR A 96 7.47 7.82 -23.69
CA TYR A 96 8.15 8.30 -22.48
C TYR A 96 8.13 7.29 -21.32
N ALA A 97 7.25 6.29 -21.35
CA ALA A 97 7.22 5.22 -20.35
C ALA A 97 8.26 4.11 -20.63
N SER A 98 8.91 4.16 -21.79
CA SER A 98 9.98 3.23 -22.17
C SER A 98 11.18 3.41 -21.23
N GLY A 99 11.65 2.32 -20.63
CA GLY A 99 12.81 2.34 -19.73
C GLY A 99 12.50 2.68 -18.27
N ILE A 100 11.23 2.89 -17.90
CA ILE A 100 10.85 2.95 -16.49
C ILE A 100 10.81 1.53 -15.95
N SER A 101 11.57 1.28 -14.87
CA SER A 101 11.49 0.01 -14.15
C SER A 101 10.13 -0.13 -13.48
N ALA A 102 9.36 -1.14 -13.91
CA ALA A 102 8.13 -1.50 -13.21
C ALA A 102 8.45 -2.14 -11.86
N GLU A 103 7.65 -1.83 -10.84
CA GLU A 103 7.71 -2.59 -9.61
C GLU A 103 7.20 -4.02 -9.89
N PRO A 104 7.97 -5.06 -9.56
CA PRO A 104 7.66 -6.44 -9.96
C PRO A 104 6.39 -6.97 -9.31
N ASP A 105 6.02 -6.45 -8.14
CA ASP A 105 4.89 -6.91 -7.36
C ASP A 105 3.85 -5.81 -7.21
N VAL A 106 2.61 -6.08 -7.68
CA VAL A 106 1.46 -5.17 -7.58
C VAL A 106 1.08 -4.93 -6.12
N ASP A 107 1.15 -5.94 -5.26
CA ASP A 107 0.85 -5.79 -3.83
C ASP A 107 1.84 -4.85 -3.15
N HIS A 108 3.12 -4.98 -3.50
CA HIS A 108 4.17 -4.10 -2.99
C HIS A 108 3.98 -2.65 -3.46
N TRP A 109 3.68 -2.45 -4.75
CA TRP A 109 3.40 -1.13 -5.29
C TRP A 109 2.15 -0.50 -4.63
N SER A 110 1.09 -1.30 -4.47
CA SER A 110 -0.16 -0.87 -3.84
C SER A 110 0.03 -0.54 -2.36
N LEU A 111 0.81 -1.34 -1.62
CA LEU A 111 1.18 -1.01 -0.25
C LEU A 111 1.95 0.31 -0.17
N GLY A 112 2.85 0.56 -1.12
CA GLY A 112 3.55 1.84 -1.27
C GLY A 112 2.58 3.01 -1.38
N SER A 113 1.54 2.89 -2.22
CA SER A 113 0.51 3.91 -2.38
C SER A 113 -0.32 4.09 -1.10
N LEU A 114 -0.72 3.02 -0.43
CA LEU A 114 -1.49 3.04 0.82
C LEU A 114 -0.74 3.73 1.98
N ARG A 115 0.59 3.78 1.94
CA ARG A 115 1.40 4.47 2.95
C ARG A 115 1.27 5.98 2.92
N PHE A 116 0.85 6.56 1.79
CA PHE A 116 0.58 8.00 1.68
C PHE A 116 -0.72 8.42 2.37
N ILE A 117 -1.64 7.49 2.61
CA ILE A 117 -2.93 7.79 3.24
C ILE A 117 -2.72 8.13 4.72
N GLN A 118 -3.29 9.25 5.14
CA GLN A 118 -3.33 9.68 6.53
C GLN A 118 -4.62 9.22 7.21
N PHE A 119 -4.59 9.05 8.54
CA PHE A 119 -5.75 8.54 9.29
C PHE A 119 -7.02 9.40 9.10
N HIS A 120 -6.89 10.73 9.00
CA HIS A 120 -8.02 11.63 8.81
C HIS A 120 -8.67 11.52 7.42
N GLU A 121 -7.95 10.99 6.43
CA GLU A 121 -8.46 10.79 5.07
C GLU A 121 -9.32 9.53 4.94
N LEU A 122 -9.22 8.61 5.90
CA LEU A 122 -9.97 7.36 5.87
C LEU A 122 -11.48 7.55 6.05
N GLY A 123 -11.92 8.62 6.74
CA GLY A 123 -13.33 8.87 7.00
C GLY A 123 -14.01 7.64 7.63
N GLU A 124 -15.08 7.16 7.00
CA GLU A 124 -15.82 5.98 7.46
C GLU A 124 -15.03 4.67 7.34
N HIS A 125 -14.05 4.61 6.45
CA HIS A 125 -13.16 3.43 6.31
C HIS A 125 -12.29 3.18 7.55
N ALA A 126 -12.16 4.15 8.45
CA ALA A 126 -11.48 4.00 9.74
C ALA A 126 -12.38 3.43 10.86
N ASN A 127 -13.68 3.29 10.61
CA ASN A 127 -14.67 2.86 11.61
C ASN A 127 -14.68 1.34 11.81
N PHE A 128 -13.51 0.76 12.00
CA PHE A 128 -13.42 -0.62 12.46
C PHE A 128 -13.78 -0.69 13.95
N ASP A 129 -14.65 -1.64 14.31
CA ASP A 129 -14.88 -1.97 15.72
C ASP A 129 -13.54 -2.40 16.34
N PRO A 130 -13.07 -1.74 17.42
CA PRO A 130 -11.86 -2.15 18.13
C PRO A 130 -11.87 -3.60 18.63
N ALA A 131 -13.06 -4.18 18.78
CA ALA A 131 -13.24 -5.58 19.17
C ALA A 131 -13.13 -6.55 17.98
N SER A 132 -13.14 -6.06 16.73
CA SER A 132 -12.95 -6.91 15.55
C SER A 132 -11.61 -7.65 15.59
N ILE A 133 -11.61 -8.87 15.08
CA ILE A 133 -10.49 -9.79 15.15
C ILE A 133 -9.92 -9.99 13.73
N PRO A 134 -8.74 -9.42 13.43
CA PRO A 134 -8.11 -9.61 12.14
C PRO A 134 -7.52 -11.01 11.99
N ALA A 135 -7.73 -11.61 10.83
CA ALA A 135 -7.17 -12.89 10.45
C ALA A 135 -6.68 -12.84 9.01
N TYR A 136 -5.68 -13.64 8.68
CA TYR A 136 -5.23 -13.77 7.28
C TYR A 136 -6.31 -14.41 6.41
N THR A 137 -6.51 -13.88 5.21
CA THR A 137 -7.26 -14.54 4.16
C THR A 137 -6.53 -15.81 3.71
N LYS A 138 -7.19 -16.65 2.89
CA LYS A 138 -6.63 -17.95 2.44
C LYS A 138 -5.19 -17.83 1.90
N ASN A 139 -4.90 -16.79 1.12
CA ASN A 139 -3.59 -16.55 0.51
C ASN A 139 -2.83 -15.40 1.17
N GLY A 140 -3.44 -14.76 2.18
CA GLY A 140 -2.91 -13.54 2.77
C GLY A 140 -1.58 -13.74 3.49
N PHE A 141 -1.42 -14.88 4.17
CA PHE A 141 -0.17 -15.19 4.86
C PHE A 141 1.02 -15.36 3.91
N GLU A 142 0.82 -16.01 2.75
CA GLU A 142 1.85 -16.13 1.73
C GLU A 142 2.18 -14.79 1.07
N ARG A 143 1.14 -14.02 0.72
CA ARG A 143 1.31 -12.69 0.10
C ARG A 143 2.07 -11.72 1.00
N VAL A 144 1.77 -11.69 2.30
CA VAL A 144 2.44 -10.78 3.24
C VAL A 144 3.94 -11.06 3.38
N GLN A 145 4.37 -12.31 3.21
CA GLN A 145 5.79 -12.68 3.28
C GLN A 145 6.61 -12.11 2.12
N ASN A 146 5.97 -11.84 0.98
CA ASN A 146 6.62 -11.25 -0.19
C ASN A 146 6.66 -9.72 -0.16
N LEU A 147 5.97 -9.08 0.82
CA LEU A 147 5.93 -7.63 0.95
C LEU A 147 7.16 -7.08 1.69
N LYS A 148 7.69 -5.96 1.20
CA LYS A 148 8.70 -5.17 1.93
C LYS A 148 8.02 -4.34 3.02
N LEU A 149 7.75 -4.96 4.16
CA LEU A 149 7.12 -4.33 5.31
C LEU A 149 8.13 -3.48 6.10
N THR A 150 7.64 -2.37 6.66
CA THR A 150 8.36 -1.70 7.75
C THR A 150 8.35 -2.58 8.99
N VAL A 151 9.26 -2.31 9.94
CA VAL A 151 9.32 -3.06 11.21
C VAL A 151 7.98 -3.01 11.94
N ALA A 152 7.32 -1.85 11.99
CA ALA A 152 6.03 -1.68 12.64
C ALA A 152 4.91 -2.47 11.93
N GLU A 153 4.89 -2.46 10.60
CA GLU A 153 3.93 -3.24 9.80
C GLU A 153 4.15 -4.76 10.01
N ALA A 154 5.39 -5.22 10.01
CA ALA A 154 5.73 -6.62 10.24
C ALA A 154 5.33 -7.09 11.65
N GLN A 155 5.62 -6.29 12.67
CA GLN A 155 5.20 -6.56 14.04
C GLN A 155 3.67 -6.62 14.16
N PHE A 156 2.95 -5.71 13.49
CA PHE A 156 1.49 -5.70 13.49
C PHE A 156 0.93 -6.92 12.76
N ALA A 157 1.45 -7.23 11.58
CA ALA A 157 1.04 -8.39 10.77
C ALA A 157 1.25 -9.71 11.53
N SER A 158 2.33 -9.85 12.30
CA SER A 158 2.59 -11.06 13.09
C SER A 158 1.50 -11.37 14.14
N GLN A 159 0.60 -10.43 14.43
CA GLN A 159 -0.49 -10.61 15.39
C GLN A 159 -1.80 -11.12 14.76
N PHE A 160 -1.89 -11.22 13.43
CA PHE A 160 -3.11 -11.64 12.71
C PHE A 160 -3.35 -13.15 12.80
N ASN A 161 -3.69 -13.63 13.96
CA ASN A 161 -3.89 -15.06 14.23
C ASN A 161 -5.37 -15.45 14.42
N GLY A 162 -6.30 -14.54 14.14
CA GLY A 162 -7.74 -14.79 14.29
C GLY A 162 -8.23 -14.92 15.75
N SER A 163 -7.42 -14.50 16.75
CA SER A 163 -7.79 -14.66 18.17
C SER A 163 -7.69 -13.38 18.99
N ARG A 164 -6.98 -12.37 18.49
CA ARG A 164 -6.80 -11.08 19.17
C ARG A 164 -7.55 -9.99 18.47
N SER A 165 -8.25 -9.15 19.22
CA SER A 165 -8.89 -7.95 18.67
C SER A 165 -7.87 -6.88 18.33
N ILE A 166 -8.28 -5.92 17.47
CA ILE A 166 -7.48 -4.75 17.10
C ILE A 166 -6.98 -4.02 18.35
N GLN A 167 -7.86 -3.82 19.32
CA GLN A 167 -7.52 -3.16 20.58
C GLN A 167 -6.48 -3.95 21.40
N GLN A 168 -6.59 -5.28 21.43
CA GLN A 168 -5.60 -6.13 22.11
C GLN A 168 -4.24 -6.08 21.39
N ILE A 169 -4.23 -6.10 20.07
CA ILE A 169 -3.00 -5.98 19.27
C ILE A 169 -2.34 -4.62 19.52
N ALA A 170 -3.11 -3.53 19.45
CA ALA A 170 -2.59 -2.18 19.71
C ALA A 170 -1.98 -2.08 21.13
N LYS A 171 -2.67 -2.61 22.15
CA LYS A 171 -2.18 -2.64 23.53
C LYS A 171 -0.89 -3.46 23.67
N ASN A 172 -0.84 -4.65 23.08
CA ASN A 172 0.32 -5.53 23.15
C ASN A 172 1.57 -4.92 22.50
N LEU A 173 1.39 -4.22 21.39
CA LEU A 173 2.46 -3.56 20.65
C LEU A 173 2.73 -2.13 21.12
N ARG A 174 1.99 -1.64 22.12
CA ARG A 174 2.05 -0.25 22.61
C ARG A 174 1.86 0.80 21.51
N LEU A 175 0.95 0.52 20.59
CA LEU A 175 0.60 1.39 19.48
C LEU A 175 -0.63 2.25 19.82
N ASP A 176 -0.68 3.46 19.26
CA ASP A 176 -1.91 4.24 19.21
C ASP A 176 -2.97 3.48 18.39
N LEU A 177 -4.22 3.51 18.84
CA LEU A 177 -5.32 2.83 18.18
C LEU A 177 -5.59 3.40 16.76
N LYS A 178 -5.36 4.70 16.54
CA LYS A 178 -5.45 5.32 15.21
C LYS A 178 -4.42 4.73 14.25
N PHE A 179 -3.19 4.60 14.72
CA PHE A 179 -2.12 3.97 13.95
C PHE A 179 -2.42 2.50 13.65
N ALA A 180 -2.90 1.76 14.64
CA ALA A 180 -3.30 0.36 14.46
C ALA A 180 -4.42 0.21 13.42
N ARG A 181 -5.43 1.08 13.45
CA ARG A 181 -6.52 1.11 12.46
C ARG A 181 -6.04 1.47 11.06
N LEU A 182 -5.14 2.45 10.93
CA LEU A 182 -4.55 2.84 9.65
C LEU A 182 -3.73 1.68 9.07
N THR A 183 -2.92 1.02 9.89
CA THR A 183 -2.11 -0.13 9.46
C THR A 183 -3.00 -1.30 9.05
N LEU A 184 -4.05 -1.59 9.83
CA LEU A 184 -5.02 -2.62 9.47
C LEU A 184 -5.73 -2.31 8.15
N PHE A 185 -6.14 -1.05 7.92
CA PHE A 185 -6.76 -0.63 6.66
C PHE A 185 -5.89 -0.98 5.45
N ARG A 186 -4.57 -0.78 5.54
CA ARG A 186 -3.65 -1.14 4.45
C ARG A 186 -3.71 -2.62 4.09
N PHE A 187 -3.73 -3.50 5.09
CA PHE A 187 -3.81 -4.95 4.87
C PHE A 187 -5.20 -5.41 4.40
N LEU A 188 -6.26 -4.74 4.84
CA LEU A 188 -7.64 -4.99 4.37
C LEU A 188 -7.82 -4.55 2.92
N ALA A 189 -7.30 -3.37 2.55
CA ALA A 189 -7.36 -2.84 1.19
C ALA A 189 -6.64 -3.74 0.17
N LEU A 190 -5.60 -4.44 0.61
CA LEU A 190 -4.90 -5.45 -0.18
C LEU A 190 -5.56 -6.84 -0.13
N GLU A 191 -6.67 -7.00 0.60
CA GLU A 191 -7.32 -8.31 0.80
C GLU A 191 -6.38 -9.38 1.39
N ILE A 192 -5.35 -8.95 2.12
CA ILE A 192 -4.42 -9.84 2.83
C ILE A 192 -5.05 -10.33 4.14
N VAL A 193 -5.90 -9.49 4.73
CA VAL A 193 -6.54 -9.71 6.03
C VAL A 193 -8.04 -9.50 5.87
N GLU A 194 -8.82 -10.24 6.64
CA GLU A 194 -10.24 -10.01 6.89
C GLU A 194 -10.49 -9.77 8.37
N CYS A 195 -11.60 -9.12 8.70
CA CYS A 195 -11.99 -8.87 10.08
C CYS A 195 -13.23 -9.67 10.44
N TRP A 196 -13.16 -10.42 11.55
CA TRP A 196 -14.27 -11.16 12.12
C TRP A 196 -14.88 -10.39 13.28
N SER A 197 -16.20 -10.52 13.46
CA SER A 197 -16.85 -10.04 14.68
C SER A 197 -16.43 -10.92 15.87
N PRO A 198 -16.43 -10.38 17.09
CA PRO A 198 -16.10 -11.17 18.29
C PRO A 198 -16.98 -12.41 18.49
N SER A 199 -18.21 -12.38 17.95
CA SER A 199 -19.17 -13.50 18.02
C SER A 199 -18.85 -14.63 17.03
N THR A 200 -18.14 -14.36 15.95
CA THR A 200 -17.76 -15.33 14.90
C THR A 200 -16.35 -15.87 15.07
N ALA A 201 -15.54 -15.23 15.92
CA ALA A 201 -14.20 -15.72 16.21
C ALA A 201 -14.27 -17.12 16.80
N VAL A 202 -13.65 -18.07 16.12
CA VAL A 202 -13.49 -19.43 16.62
C VAL A 202 -12.67 -19.32 17.91
N LYS A 203 -13.33 -19.56 19.07
CA LYS A 203 -12.58 -19.75 20.31
C LYS A 203 -11.55 -20.84 20.02
N PRO A 204 -10.24 -20.59 20.13
CA PRO A 204 -9.27 -21.65 20.00
C PRO A 204 -9.68 -22.72 21.02
N GLU A 205 -10.05 -23.92 20.54
CA GLU A 205 -10.26 -25.03 21.43
C GLU A 205 -9.01 -25.12 22.30
N ARG A 206 -9.14 -24.79 23.56
CA ARG A 206 -8.15 -25.11 24.58
C ARG A 206 -8.14 -26.63 24.65
N LYS A 207 -7.47 -27.28 23.70
CA LYS A 207 -7.06 -28.67 23.86
C LYS A 207 -6.17 -28.68 25.08
N SER A 208 -6.78 -29.03 26.18
CA SER A 208 -6.15 -29.06 27.49
C SER A 208 -4.86 -29.86 27.36
N ILE A 209 -3.73 -29.24 27.69
CA ILE A 209 -2.42 -29.91 27.75
C ILE A 209 -2.49 -31.20 28.56
N LEU A 210 -3.42 -31.24 29.55
CA LEU A 210 -3.78 -32.43 30.34
C LEU A 210 -4.29 -33.62 29.50
N LEU A 211 -5.00 -33.40 28.39
CA LEU A 211 -5.45 -34.49 27.49
C LEU A 211 -4.32 -35.05 26.61
N ARG A 212 -3.32 -34.25 26.31
CA ARG A 212 -2.10 -34.70 25.61
C ARG A 212 -1.19 -35.49 26.55
N LEU A 213 -1.07 -35.09 27.81
CA LEU A 213 -0.28 -35.81 28.82
C LEU A 213 -0.90 -37.17 29.19
N LYS A 214 -2.25 -37.29 29.28
CA LYS A 214 -2.91 -38.57 29.51
C LYS A 214 -2.73 -39.61 28.37
N ARG A 215 -2.53 -39.16 27.12
CA ARG A 215 -2.24 -40.04 25.99
C ARG A 215 -0.76 -40.43 25.89
N SER A 216 0.13 -39.69 26.52
CA SER A 216 1.57 -39.95 26.53
C SER A 216 2.04 -40.83 27.69
N ILE A 217 1.23 -40.91 28.76
CA ILE A 217 1.45 -41.81 29.89
C ILE A 217 0.44 -42.92 29.73
N GLY A 218 0.81 -43.96 28.98
CA GLY A 218 -0.02 -45.15 28.81
C GLY A 218 -0.25 -45.86 30.16
N VAL A 219 -1.34 -45.48 30.85
CA VAL A 219 -1.89 -46.30 31.94
C VAL A 219 -2.96 -47.15 31.27
N GLY A 220 -2.52 -48.36 30.87
CA GLY A 220 -3.45 -49.46 30.57
C GLY A 220 -4.14 -49.93 31.82
N GLU A 221 -5.42 -50.18 31.69
CA GLU A 221 -6.12 -51.23 32.45
C GLU A 221 -5.95 -52.55 31.70
#